data_0ec899895183115aed15970e19f6c154
#
_entry.id   0ec899895183115aed15970e19f6c154
#
_cell.length_a   1.000
_cell.length_b   1.000
_cell.length_c   1.000
_cell.angle_alpha   90.00
_cell.angle_beta   90.00
_cell.angle_gamma   90.00
#
_symmetry.space_group_name_H-M   'P 1'
#
loop_
_entity.id
_entity.type
_entity.pdbx_description
1 polymer ?
#
loop_
_entity_poly.entity_id
_entity_poly.type
_entity_poly.pdbx_seq_one_letter_code
_entity_poly.pdbx_strand_id
1 'polypeptide(L)'
;MPKSIYIINPQEAAPYFFSSEVLSAANIGRFPIVADLATPTVAALVPEGWSIAICDERREEVDLDTEAEVVAITGKVSQRGRMKELARAFRQRGKLVLAGGPHVSLWPDDLRGIADVLVIGEIEEVAAEIFADIEAGAAKAEYRGGKPDLRLSPRPRWDLYRFRHSMAGQVQTSRGCPFECDFCDVIQYLGRKQRWKEPAQVIDELDQLYRLGCRDVLLADDNFTVMRKRARALLEAIEAWNTLQTHGRMRFATQLSIDAARDPELLGLAVRAGLDRCFIGIETPNEEALKESLKRQNLRVDLAQEVGKIVAAGLLPLCGMIVGFDHDGPDIFDRQARFIASLPAPVIQMGMLVAPYGTPLWSRIKEEGRLDEEFCGEHNIIGSNIRPKLMSEAALKAGMRRLVNDIYDPWNWLVRVEQFADASPLNINRRGLAAFSLIEARLAASLARRGAAETAVLARLEALVRRRPDLVSQIGYSLIVYCQTRHMLDHFGLWDDRRPSPRQRAVMQA
;
A
#
# COMPACT_ATOMS: atom_id res chain seq x y z
N MET A 1 -30.36 -26.90 -3.15
CA MET A 1 -30.17 -25.92 -4.24
C MET A 1 -28.74 -25.47 -4.22
N PRO A 2 -28.10 -25.17 -5.35
CA PRO A 2 -26.74 -24.64 -5.33
C PRO A 2 -26.75 -23.32 -4.56
N LYS A 3 -25.76 -23.15 -3.65
CA LYS A 3 -25.57 -21.93 -2.88
C LYS A 3 -24.94 -20.82 -3.74
N SER A 4 -25.11 -19.59 -3.34
CA SER A 4 -24.51 -18.43 -4.01
C SER A 4 -23.84 -17.49 -3.01
N ILE A 5 -22.68 -16.94 -3.40
CA ILE A 5 -21.89 -16.03 -2.57
C ILE A 5 -21.48 -14.78 -3.33
N TYR A 6 -21.60 -13.63 -2.66
CA TYR A 6 -21.15 -12.33 -3.12
C TYR A 6 -20.00 -11.85 -2.22
N ILE A 7 -18.80 -11.72 -2.78
CA ILE A 7 -17.57 -11.40 -2.05
C ILE A 7 -17.18 -9.95 -2.33
N ILE A 8 -17.11 -9.15 -1.28
CA ILE A 8 -16.97 -7.69 -1.38
C ILE A 8 -15.67 -7.21 -0.72
N ASN A 9 -14.89 -6.43 -1.47
CA ASN A 9 -13.86 -5.54 -0.93
C ASN A 9 -14.45 -4.12 -0.88
N PRO A 10 -14.73 -3.56 0.32
CA PRO A 10 -15.32 -2.23 0.45
C PRO A 10 -14.35 -1.12 0.01
N GLN A 11 -14.89 0.04 -0.35
CA GLN A 11 -14.09 1.24 -0.53
C GLN A 11 -13.63 1.81 0.82
N GLU A 12 -12.53 2.54 0.80
CA GLU A 12 -12.06 3.32 1.94
C GLU A 12 -12.98 4.52 2.19
N ALA A 13 -13.05 4.96 3.46
CA ALA A 13 -13.91 6.09 3.85
C ALA A 13 -13.42 7.45 3.30
N ALA A 14 -12.13 7.57 2.99
CA ALA A 14 -11.53 8.79 2.45
C ALA A 14 -10.26 8.48 1.64
N PRO A 15 -9.78 9.43 0.82
CA PRO A 15 -8.57 9.27 0.03
C PRO A 15 -7.33 8.99 0.89
N TYR A 16 -6.43 8.15 0.38
CA TYR A 16 -5.11 7.89 0.95
C TYR A 16 -4.04 7.84 -0.16
N PHE A 17 -2.76 7.69 0.19
CA PHE A 17 -1.63 7.80 -0.74
C PHE A 17 -1.69 6.89 -1.98
N PHE A 18 -2.24 5.68 -1.83
CA PHE A 18 -2.32 4.67 -2.89
C PHE A 18 -3.75 4.38 -3.34
N SER A 19 -4.68 5.26 -3.02
CA SER A 19 -6.02 5.23 -3.60
C SER A 19 -6.05 5.98 -4.94
N SER A 20 -7.19 6.04 -5.59
CA SER A 20 -7.27 6.47 -7.00
C SER A 20 -8.36 7.48 -7.30
N GLU A 21 -8.87 8.17 -6.27
CA GLU A 21 -9.94 9.16 -6.42
C GLU A 21 -9.54 10.30 -7.36
N VAL A 22 -8.24 10.63 -7.42
CA VAL A 22 -7.71 11.63 -8.36
C VAL A 22 -7.98 11.26 -9.82
N LEU A 23 -8.05 9.97 -10.16
CA LEU A 23 -8.37 9.52 -11.52
C LEU A 23 -9.82 9.86 -11.87
N SER A 24 -10.75 9.63 -10.95
CA SER A 24 -12.16 10.04 -11.11
C SER A 24 -12.30 11.56 -11.17
N ALA A 25 -11.61 12.29 -10.29
CA ALA A 25 -11.58 13.75 -10.29
C ALA A 25 -11.00 14.36 -11.58
N ALA A 26 -10.11 13.63 -12.26
CA ALA A 26 -9.56 14.01 -13.57
C ALA A 26 -10.37 13.47 -14.77
N ASN A 27 -11.56 12.90 -14.55
CA ASN A 27 -12.41 12.28 -15.57
C ASN A 27 -11.71 11.17 -16.37
N ILE A 28 -10.82 10.41 -15.71
CA ILE A 28 -10.12 9.27 -16.33
C ILE A 28 -10.93 7.99 -16.15
N GLY A 29 -11.55 7.83 -14.99
CA GLY A 29 -12.36 6.66 -14.62
C GLY A 29 -12.12 6.24 -13.18
N ARG A 30 -12.85 5.19 -12.76
CA ARG A 30 -12.77 4.62 -11.42
C ARG A 30 -11.98 3.30 -11.50
N PHE A 31 -10.71 3.35 -11.13
CA PHE A 31 -9.80 2.21 -11.20
C PHE A 31 -8.99 2.12 -9.91
N PRO A 32 -8.95 0.98 -9.20
CA PRO A 32 -7.97 0.77 -8.14
C PRO A 32 -6.55 0.76 -8.72
N ILE A 33 -5.61 1.39 -8.02
CA ILE A 33 -4.19 1.34 -8.40
C ILE A 33 -3.70 -0.11 -8.37
N VAL A 34 -4.11 -0.87 -7.35
CA VAL A 34 -3.81 -2.31 -7.24
C VAL A 34 -5.11 -3.07 -7.05
N ALA A 35 -5.29 -4.13 -7.85
CA ALA A 35 -6.43 -5.04 -7.72
C ALA A 35 -6.44 -5.70 -6.34
N ASP A 36 -7.62 -5.94 -5.78
CA ASP A 36 -7.74 -6.67 -4.52
C ASP A 36 -7.37 -8.14 -4.70
N LEU A 37 -6.56 -8.69 -3.80
CA LEU A 37 -6.17 -10.10 -3.80
C LEU A 37 -7.07 -10.96 -2.90
N ALA A 38 -7.68 -10.36 -1.87
CA ALA A 38 -8.44 -11.11 -0.90
C ALA A 38 -9.71 -11.73 -1.51
N THR A 39 -10.47 -10.95 -2.31
CA THR A 39 -11.70 -11.45 -2.92
C THR A 39 -11.48 -12.62 -3.88
N PRO A 40 -10.52 -12.61 -4.83
CA PRO A 40 -10.27 -13.77 -5.69
C PRO A 40 -9.63 -14.95 -4.94
N THR A 41 -8.93 -14.71 -3.83
CA THR A 41 -8.41 -15.78 -2.97
C THR A 41 -9.54 -16.48 -2.22
N VAL A 42 -10.45 -15.73 -1.61
CA VAL A 42 -11.65 -16.30 -0.95
C VAL A 42 -12.50 -17.04 -1.97
N ALA A 43 -12.69 -16.50 -3.17
CA ALA A 43 -13.42 -17.16 -4.24
C ALA A 43 -12.83 -18.52 -4.65
N ALA A 44 -11.50 -18.67 -4.55
CA ALA A 44 -10.84 -19.94 -4.85
C ALA A 44 -11.04 -21.04 -3.78
N LEU A 45 -11.56 -20.67 -2.61
CA LEU A 45 -11.86 -21.58 -1.51
C LEU A 45 -13.35 -21.99 -1.44
N VAL A 46 -14.19 -21.33 -2.24
CA VAL A 46 -15.63 -21.65 -2.33
C VAL A 46 -15.82 -23.01 -3.00
N PRO A 47 -16.69 -23.89 -2.47
CA PRO A 47 -16.91 -25.23 -3.03
C PRO A 47 -17.39 -25.20 -4.49
N GLU A 48 -17.10 -26.26 -5.22
CA GLU A 48 -17.66 -26.47 -6.57
C GLU A 48 -19.20 -26.46 -6.54
N GLY A 49 -19.81 -25.90 -7.59
CA GLY A 49 -21.25 -25.82 -7.73
C GLY A 49 -21.88 -24.58 -7.09
N TRP A 50 -21.12 -23.79 -6.34
CA TRP A 50 -21.61 -22.48 -5.88
C TRP A 50 -21.51 -21.42 -6.98
N SER A 51 -22.51 -20.55 -7.05
CA SER A 51 -22.43 -19.34 -7.87
C SER A 51 -21.62 -18.27 -7.11
N ILE A 52 -20.59 -17.69 -7.76
CA ILE A 52 -19.68 -16.73 -7.14
C ILE A 52 -19.70 -15.41 -7.88
N ALA A 53 -19.95 -14.32 -7.17
CA ALA A 53 -19.77 -12.96 -7.64
C ALA A 53 -18.73 -12.22 -6.77
N ILE A 54 -17.89 -11.38 -7.40
CA ILE A 54 -16.90 -10.54 -6.73
C ILE A 54 -17.21 -9.08 -7.01
N CYS A 55 -17.12 -8.23 -5.99
CA CYS A 55 -17.18 -6.78 -6.09
C CYS A 55 -15.96 -6.14 -5.42
N ASP A 56 -15.24 -5.35 -6.16
CA ASP A 56 -14.31 -4.36 -5.60
C ASP A 56 -15.00 -2.98 -5.66
N GLU A 57 -15.47 -2.49 -4.51
CA GLU A 57 -16.25 -1.26 -4.43
C GLU A 57 -15.45 -0.02 -4.84
N ARG A 58 -14.13 -0.12 -4.87
CA ARG A 58 -13.27 0.95 -5.41
C ARG A 58 -13.46 1.14 -6.92
N ARG A 59 -14.09 0.18 -7.59
CA ARG A 59 -14.29 0.14 -9.04
C ARG A 59 -15.74 0.20 -9.46
N GLU A 60 -16.62 -0.50 -8.76
CA GLU A 60 -18.03 -0.63 -9.08
C GLU A 60 -18.89 -0.51 -7.82
N GLU A 61 -20.14 -0.15 -7.97
CA GLU A 61 -21.06 -0.05 -6.84
C GLU A 61 -21.44 -1.44 -6.33
N VAL A 62 -21.63 -1.53 -5.02
CA VAL A 62 -22.13 -2.76 -4.39
C VAL A 62 -23.58 -2.95 -4.75
N ASP A 63 -23.90 -4.11 -5.30
CA ASP A 63 -25.28 -4.53 -5.55
C ASP A 63 -25.94 -4.99 -4.24
N LEU A 64 -26.73 -4.09 -3.62
CA LEU A 64 -27.44 -4.39 -2.38
C LEU A 64 -28.66 -5.33 -2.60
N ASP A 65 -29.12 -5.47 -3.82
CA ASP A 65 -30.28 -6.31 -4.17
C ASP A 65 -29.85 -7.66 -4.78
N THR A 66 -28.57 -8.02 -4.61
CA THR A 66 -28.00 -9.29 -5.09
C THR A 66 -28.83 -10.50 -4.69
N GLU A 67 -28.99 -11.45 -5.62
CA GLU A 67 -29.66 -12.74 -5.35
C GLU A 67 -28.80 -13.69 -4.49
N ALA A 68 -27.52 -13.38 -4.25
CA ALA A 68 -26.66 -14.22 -3.44
C ALA A 68 -27.23 -14.44 -2.03
N GLU A 69 -27.20 -15.69 -1.56
CA GLU A 69 -27.66 -16.07 -0.21
C GLU A 69 -26.64 -15.67 0.86
N VAL A 70 -25.37 -15.74 0.51
CA VAL A 70 -24.22 -15.46 1.40
C VAL A 70 -23.50 -14.22 0.90
N VAL A 71 -23.14 -13.32 1.81
CA VAL A 71 -22.33 -12.15 1.52
C VAL A 71 -21.07 -12.17 2.38
N ALA A 72 -19.89 -12.19 1.75
CA ALA A 72 -18.61 -12.14 2.43
C ALA A 72 -17.95 -10.77 2.25
N ILE A 73 -17.60 -10.11 3.35
CA ILE A 73 -16.97 -8.78 3.36
C ILE A 73 -15.57 -8.91 3.94
N THR A 74 -14.56 -8.53 3.17
CA THR A 74 -13.16 -8.52 3.63
C THR A 74 -12.60 -7.10 3.61
N GLY A 75 -11.85 -6.70 4.66
CA GLY A 75 -11.34 -5.34 4.70
C GLY A 75 -10.28 -5.08 5.77
N LYS A 76 -9.70 -3.88 5.66
CA LYS A 76 -8.71 -3.28 6.56
C LYS A 76 -9.37 -2.29 7.52
N VAL A 77 -8.60 -1.75 8.46
CA VAL A 77 -9.08 -0.72 9.40
C VAL A 77 -9.65 0.53 8.69
N SER A 78 -9.03 0.94 7.57
CA SER A 78 -9.52 2.08 6.76
C SER A 78 -10.89 1.85 6.10
N GLN A 79 -11.36 0.62 6.06
CA GLN A 79 -12.64 0.21 5.47
C GLN A 79 -13.71 -0.13 6.54
N ARG A 80 -13.35 -0.07 7.84
CA ARG A 80 -14.19 -0.57 8.94
C ARG A 80 -15.60 0.04 8.97
N GLY A 81 -15.72 1.33 8.74
CA GLY A 81 -17.03 2.02 8.71
C GLY A 81 -17.92 1.43 7.63
N ARG A 82 -17.38 1.30 6.41
CA ARG A 82 -18.09 0.75 5.27
C ARG A 82 -18.40 -0.74 5.43
N MET A 83 -17.51 -1.52 6.04
CA MET A 83 -17.79 -2.94 6.38
C MET A 83 -19.03 -3.06 7.28
N LYS A 84 -19.13 -2.20 8.31
CA LYS A 84 -20.30 -2.20 9.21
C LYS A 84 -21.61 -1.79 8.52
N GLU A 85 -21.55 -0.78 7.66
CA GLU A 85 -22.70 -0.33 6.88
C GLU A 85 -23.21 -1.45 5.98
N LEU A 86 -22.33 -2.07 5.20
CA LEU A 86 -22.68 -3.17 4.30
C LEU A 86 -23.19 -4.38 5.06
N ALA A 87 -22.55 -4.77 6.16
CA ALA A 87 -22.99 -5.89 6.97
C ALA A 87 -24.42 -5.68 7.51
N ARG A 88 -24.72 -4.50 8.04
CA ARG A 88 -26.09 -4.16 8.50
C ARG A 88 -27.09 -4.18 7.34
N ALA A 89 -26.74 -3.60 6.19
CA ALA A 89 -27.61 -3.51 5.04
C ALA A 89 -27.99 -4.89 4.47
N PHE A 90 -27.04 -5.83 4.39
CA PHE A 90 -27.30 -7.19 3.91
C PHE A 90 -28.05 -8.05 4.93
N ARG A 91 -27.74 -7.94 6.22
CA ARG A 91 -28.50 -8.63 7.27
C ARG A 91 -29.97 -8.19 7.29
N GLN A 92 -30.25 -6.89 7.12
CA GLN A 92 -31.61 -6.38 7.01
C GLN A 92 -32.37 -6.96 5.80
N ARG A 93 -31.64 -7.41 4.78
CA ARG A 93 -32.19 -8.11 3.59
C ARG A 93 -32.24 -9.63 3.73
N GLY A 94 -31.98 -10.14 4.93
CA GLY A 94 -32.02 -11.59 5.22
C GLY A 94 -30.86 -12.39 4.66
N LYS A 95 -29.75 -11.74 4.26
CA LYS A 95 -28.54 -12.43 3.80
C LYS A 95 -27.70 -12.92 4.97
N LEU A 96 -27.05 -14.07 4.82
CA LEU A 96 -26.02 -14.53 5.76
C LEU A 96 -24.72 -13.74 5.51
N VAL A 97 -24.29 -12.95 6.49
CA VAL A 97 -23.13 -12.06 6.34
C VAL A 97 -21.91 -12.59 7.06
N LEU A 98 -20.84 -12.88 6.30
CA LEU A 98 -19.51 -13.21 6.78
C LEU A 98 -18.64 -11.96 6.75
N ALA A 99 -17.87 -11.71 7.80
CA ALA A 99 -16.86 -10.66 7.83
C ALA A 99 -15.48 -11.24 8.16
N GLY A 100 -14.45 -10.81 7.41
CA GLY A 100 -13.08 -11.29 7.58
C GLY A 100 -12.03 -10.24 7.18
N GLY A 101 -10.80 -10.70 7.05
CA GLY A 101 -9.66 -9.85 6.65
C GLY A 101 -8.89 -9.27 7.83
N PRO A 102 -7.89 -8.39 7.57
CA PRO A 102 -6.99 -7.85 8.58
C PRO A 102 -7.71 -7.15 9.73
N HIS A 103 -8.75 -6.33 9.43
CA HIS A 103 -9.46 -5.62 10.48
C HIS A 103 -10.17 -6.56 11.46
N VAL A 104 -10.92 -7.55 10.96
CA VAL A 104 -11.61 -8.53 11.80
C VAL A 104 -10.61 -9.39 12.59
N SER A 105 -9.48 -9.73 11.97
CA SER A 105 -8.46 -10.54 12.61
C SER A 105 -7.77 -9.83 13.78
N LEU A 106 -7.63 -8.50 13.69
CA LEU A 106 -7.04 -7.67 14.75
C LEU A 106 -8.08 -7.26 15.80
N TRP A 107 -9.27 -6.89 15.38
CA TRP A 107 -10.32 -6.34 16.25
C TRP A 107 -11.70 -6.98 15.95
N PRO A 108 -11.91 -8.26 16.30
CA PRO A 108 -13.17 -8.96 15.99
C PRO A 108 -14.39 -8.33 16.70
N ASP A 109 -14.20 -7.77 17.90
CA ASP A 109 -15.30 -7.18 18.68
C ASP A 109 -15.95 -5.98 17.97
N ASP A 110 -15.24 -5.33 17.08
CA ASP A 110 -15.76 -4.19 16.31
C ASP A 110 -16.88 -4.56 15.31
N LEU A 111 -16.92 -5.84 14.87
CA LEU A 111 -17.98 -6.37 14.01
C LEU A 111 -18.86 -7.44 14.71
N ARG A 112 -18.57 -7.78 15.97
CA ARG A 112 -19.37 -8.74 16.74
C ARG A 112 -20.82 -8.26 16.88
N GLY A 113 -21.78 -9.11 16.53
CA GLY A 113 -23.20 -8.77 16.49
C GLY A 113 -23.63 -7.91 15.30
N ILE A 114 -22.69 -7.41 14.48
CA ILE A 114 -22.95 -6.69 13.23
C ILE A 114 -22.95 -7.64 12.04
N ALA A 115 -21.95 -8.52 11.91
CA ALA A 115 -21.96 -9.65 10.99
C ALA A 115 -22.49 -10.91 11.69
N ASP A 116 -22.97 -11.89 10.92
CA ASP A 116 -23.45 -13.18 11.45
C ASP A 116 -22.28 -14.11 11.77
N VAL A 117 -21.23 -14.08 10.94
CA VAL A 117 -20.06 -14.91 11.04
C VAL A 117 -18.79 -14.09 10.97
N LEU A 118 -17.90 -14.24 11.94
CA LEU A 118 -16.56 -13.64 11.94
C LEU A 118 -15.52 -14.68 11.57
N VAL A 119 -14.68 -14.35 10.57
CA VAL A 119 -13.53 -15.16 10.18
C VAL A 119 -12.26 -14.45 10.65
N ILE A 120 -11.66 -14.97 11.71
CA ILE A 120 -10.49 -14.39 12.37
C ILE A 120 -9.24 -15.16 11.93
N GLY A 121 -8.20 -14.47 11.50
CA GLY A 121 -6.98 -15.10 10.97
C GLY A 121 -7.08 -15.46 9.49
N GLU A 122 -6.29 -16.44 9.07
CA GLU A 122 -6.20 -16.85 7.66
C GLU A 122 -7.24 -17.92 7.35
N ILE A 123 -8.07 -17.67 6.34
CA ILE A 123 -9.26 -18.47 6.04
C ILE A 123 -8.95 -19.86 5.48
N GLU A 124 -7.77 -20.08 4.91
CA GLU A 124 -7.43 -21.30 4.15
C GLU A 124 -7.65 -22.60 4.94
N GLU A 125 -7.37 -22.59 6.25
CA GLU A 125 -7.52 -23.80 7.08
C GLU A 125 -8.97 -24.07 7.52
N VAL A 126 -9.80 -23.04 7.55
CA VAL A 126 -11.18 -23.13 8.07
C VAL A 126 -12.25 -23.03 6.98
N ALA A 127 -11.87 -22.73 5.75
CA ALA A 127 -12.81 -22.51 4.65
C ALA A 127 -13.74 -23.72 4.44
N ALA A 128 -13.21 -24.93 4.40
CA ALA A 128 -14.01 -26.14 4.19
C ALA A 128 -15.04 -26.35 5.30
N GLU A 129 -14.69 -26.07 6.56
CA GLU A 129 -15.60 -26.14 7.70
C GLU A 129 -16.67 -25.06 7.60
N ILE A 130 -16.30 -23.81 7.29
CA ILE A 130 -17.24 -22.68 7.13
C ILE A 130 -18.30 -23.03 6.09
N PHE A 131 -17.90 -23.47 4.91
CA PHE A 131 -18.84 -23.76 3.83
C PHE A 131 -19.70 -24.97 4.10
N ALA A 132 -19.16 -26.03 4.74
CA ALA A 132 -19.93 -27.20 5.16
C ALA A 132 -21.00 -26.83 6.21
N ASP A 133 -20.63 -26.01 7.20
CA ASP A 133 -21.58 -25.55 8.23
C ASP A 133 -22.67 -24.65 7.63
N ILE A 134 -22.33 -23.80 6.63
CA ILE A 134 -23.31 -22.99 5.90
C ILE A 134 -24.28 -23.88 5.11
N GLU A 135 -23.80 -24.91 4.43
CA GLU A 135 -24.64 -25.86 3.69
C GLU A 135 -25.59 -26.62 4.62
N ALA A 136 -25.12 -26.95 5.81
CA ALA A 136 -25.91 -27.61 6.85
C ALA A 136 -26.87 -26.66 7.60
N GLY A 137 -26.80 -25.34 7.35
CA GLY A 137 -27.57 -24.33 8.11
C GLY A 137 -27.12 -24.20 9.57
N ALA A 138 -25.88 -24.56 9.88
CA ALA A 138 -25.31 -24.63 11.22
C ALA A 138 -24.06 -23.73 11.38
N ALA A 139 -23.97 -22.66 10.58
CA ALA A 139 -22.84 -21.73 10.64
C ALA A 139 -22.61 -21.17 12.05
N LYS A 140 -21.38 -21.24 12.53
CA LYS A 140 -20.96 -20.71 13.83
C LYS A 140 -20.81 -19.19 13.73
N ALA A 141 -20.96 -18.50 14.85
CA ALA A 141 -20.74 -17.05 14.91
C ALA A 141 -19.27 -16.65 14.69
N GLU A 142 -18.33 -17.57 14.88
CA GLU A 142 -16.91 -17.31 14.77
C GLU A 142 -16.11 -18.55 14.33
N TYR A 143 -15.17 -18.34 13.38
CA TYR A 143 -14.16 -19.32 12.97
C TYR A 143 -12.78 -18.69 13.11
N ARG A 144 -11.80 -19.49 13.59
CA ARG A 144 -10.43 -19.03 13.80
C ARG A 144 -9.46 -19.83 12.93
N GLY A 145 -8.96 -19.21 11.88
CA GLY A 145 -7.88 -19.74 11.05
C GLY A 145 -6.52 -19.60 11.72
N GLY A 146 -5.64 -20.53 11.40
CA GLY A 146 -4.26 -20.54 11.90
C GLY A 146 -3.28 -19.78 11.02
N LYS A 147 -2.10 -20.38 10.85
CA LYS A 147 -0.99 -19.87 10.01
C LYS A 147 -0.65 -20.94 8.97
N PRO A 148 -1.45 -21.09 7.90
CA PRO A 148 -1.32 -22.20 6.95
C PRO A 148 0.02 -22.24 6.24
N ASP A 149 0.40 -23.40 5.76
CA ASP A 149 1.48 -23.55 4.79
C ASP A 149 1.04 -22.97 3.45
N LEU A 150 1.71 -21.91 2.98
CA LEU A 150 1.34 -21.22 1.75
C LEU A 150 1.52 -22.06 0.48
N ARG A 151 2.23 -23.20 0.57
CA ARG A 151 2.28 -24.19 -0.51
C ARG A 151 0.91 -24.79 -0.82
N LEU A 152 -0.01 -24.75 0.16
CA LEU A 152 -1.40 -25.21 0.03
C LEU A 152 -2.37 -24.07 -0.33
N SER A 153 -1.90 -22.83 -0.41
CA SER A 153 -2.73 -21.68 -0.77
C SER A 153 -3.25 -21.84 -2.21
N PRO A 154 -4.56 -21.67 -2.45
CA PRO A 154 -5.12 -21.84 -3.79
C PRO A 154 -4.66 -20.72 -4.72
N ARG A 155 -4.69 -21.01 -6.03
CA ARG A 155 -4.53 -19.98 -7.05
C ARG A 155 -5.75 -19.09 -7.05
N PRO A 156 -5.57 -17.75 -6.92
CA PRO A 156 -6.71 -16.82 -6.88
C PRO A 156 -7.55 -16.87 -8.16
N ARG A 157 -8.87 -16.71 -8.02
CA ARG A 157 -9.85 -16.73 -9.12
C ARG A 157 -9.90 -15.36 -9.84
N TRP A 158 -8.74 -14.98 -10.44
CA TRP A 158 -8.63 -13.76 -11.25
C TRP A 158 -9.55 -13.76 -12.47
N ASP A 159 -10.04 -14.91 -12.92
CA ASP A 159 -11.05 -15.06 -13.96
C ASP A 159 -12.40 -14.43 -13.57
N LEU A 160 -12.73 -14.40 -12.27
CA LEU A 160 -13.93 -13.75 -11.75
C LEU A 160 -13.73 -12.26 -11.46
N TYR A 161 -12.46 -11.82 -11.35
CA TYR A 161 -12.15 -10.41 -11.11
C TYR A 161 -12.03 -9.66 -12.44
N ARG A 162 -12.76 -8.56 -12.64
CA ARG A 162 -12.72 -7.76 -13.88
C ARG A 162 -11.43 -6.95 -13.96
N PHE A 163 -10.29 -7.66 -14.15
CA PHE A 163 -8.94 -7.13 -14.05
C PHE A 163 -8.66 -5.92 -14.97
N ARG A 164 -9.26 -5.85 -16.17
CA ARG A 164 -9.06 -4.76 -17.15
C ARG A 164 -9.29 -3.35 -16.61
N HIS A 165 -9.87 -3.23 -15.41
CA HIS A 165 -10.17 -1.99 -14.74
C HIS A 165 -9.28 -1.75 -13.49
N SER A 166 -8.08 -2.33 -13.43
CA SER A 166 -7.08 -2.09 -12.39
C SER A 166 -5.75 -1.74 -13.05
N MET A 167 -4.95 -0.88 -12.40
CA MET A 167 -3.63 -0.49 -12.94
C MET A 167 -2.59 -1.58 -12.75
N ALA A 168 -2.63 -2.28 -11.63
CA ALA A 168 -1.73 -3.38 -11.31
C ALA A 168 -2.48 -4.59 -10.72
N GLY A 169 -1.97 -5.79 -11.00
CA GLY A 169 -2.35 -7.02 -10.32
C GLY A 169 -1.65 -7.16 -8.98
N GLN A 170 -1.99 -8.21 -8.26
CA GLN A 170 -1.38 -8.51 -6.97
C GLN A 170 -1.09 -10.01 -6.84
N VAL A 171 0.12 -10.35 -6.37
CA VAL A 171 0.52 -11.72 -6.01
C VAL A 171 1.21 -11.65 -4.66
N GLN A 172 0.81 -12.48 -3.72
CA GLN A 172 1.48 -12.60 -2.44
C GLN A 172 2.41 -13.81 -2.47
N THR A 173 3.71 -13.59 -2.31
CA THR A 173 4.71 -14.65 -2.38
C THR A 173 5.09 -15.20 -1.00
N SER A 174 4.91 -14.36 0.04
CA SER A 174 5.13 -14.73 1.44
C SER A 174 4.20 -13.97 2.39
N ARG A 175 4.03 -14.49 3.59
CA ARG A 175 3.32 -13.85 4.73
C ARG A 175 4.16 -13.91 5.98
N GLY A 176 4.12 -12.83 6.77
CA GLY A 176 4.81 -12.69 8.04
C GLY A 176 6.17 -12.01 7.92
N CYS A 177 6.60 -11.38 9.00
CA CYS A 177 7.85 -10.62 9.07
C CYS A 177 8.55 -10.89 10.41
N PRO A 178 9.86 -11.26 10.43
CA PRO A 178 10.55 -11.61 11.67
C PRO A 178 10.90 -10.39 12.54
N PHE A 179 10.79 -9.17 12.02
CA PHE A 179 11.04 -7.95 12.77
C PHE A 179 9.98 -7.72 13.85
N GLU A 180 10.32 -6.89 14.85
CA GLU A 180 9.54 -6.70 16.09
C GLU A 180 9.02 -5.28 16.26
N CYS A 181 8.89 -4.51 15.16
CA CYS A 181 8.42 -3.11 15.26
C CYS A 181 7.12 -3.04 16.05
N ASP A 182 7.10 -2.29 17.17
CA ASP A 182 6.01 -2.28 18.14
C ASP A 182 4.70 -1.68 17.62
N PHE A 183 4.78 -0.85 16.58
CA PHE A 183 3.64 -0.24 15.89
C PHE A 183 3.07 -1.10 14.74
N CYS A 184 3.74 -2.21 14.39
CA CYS A 184 3.34 -2.99 13.21
C CYS A 184 2.21 -3.97 13.54
N ASP A 185 1.07 -3.78 12.90
CA ASP A 185 -0.10 -4.66 13.02
C ASP A 185 0.06 -5.98 12.24
N VAL A 186 0.83 -5.97 11.15
CA VAL A 186 0.99 -7.13 10.26
C VAL A 186 1.46 -8.38 11.02
N ILE A 187 2.46 -8.23 11.89
CA ILE A 187 3.00 -9.35 12.66
C ILE A 187 2.00 -9.92 13.69
N GLN A 188 0.95 -9.16 14.04
CA GLN A 188 -0.09 -9.62 14.96
C GLN A 188 -1.02 -10.63 14.26
N TYR A 189 -1.44 -10.37 13.02
CA TYR A 189 -2.35 -11.28 12.31
C TYR A 189 -1.65 -12.25 11.35
N LEU A 190 -0.49 -11.92 10.73
CA LEU A 190 0.27 -12.85 9.88
C LEU A 190 1.40 -13.58 10.60
N GLY A 191 1.83 -13.09 11.78
CA GLY A 191 2.87 -13.69 12.60
C GLY A 191 4.29 -13.29 12.19
N ARG A 192 5.25 -13.69 13.03
CA ARG A 192 6.67 -13.36 12.89
C ARG A 192 7.48 -14.39 12.08
N LYS A 193 6.97 -15.62 11.90
CA LYS A 193 7.60 -16.63 11.05
C LYS A 193 7.18 -16.40 9.62
N GLN A 194 8.11 -16.04 8.73
CA GLN A 194 7.80 -15.93 7.32
C GLN A 194 7.47 -17.29 6.72
N ARG A 195 6.35 -17.39 6.04
CA ARG A 195 5.87 -18.55 5.26
C ARG A 195 5.80 -18.11 3.81
N TRP A 196 5.99 -18.98 2.86
CA TRP A 196 6.13 -18.65 1.44
C TRP A 196 5.51 -19.70 0.53
N LYS A 197 5.14 -19.25 -0.65
CA LYS A 197 4.81 -20.10 -1.80
C LYS A 197 6.06 -20.59 -2.48
N GLU A 198 5.99 -21.75 -3.12
CA GLU A 198 7.08 -22.20 -3.99
C GLU A 198 7.17 -21.33 -5.26
N PRO A 199 8.37 -21.13 -5.84
CA PRO A 199 8.52 -20.33 -7.04
C PRO A 199 7.58 -20.70 -8.18
N ALA A 200 7.34 -22.01 -8.38
CA ALA A 200 6.43 -22.50 -9.42
C ALA A 200 4.98 -22.02 -9.24
N GLN A 201 4.49 -21.95 -7.98
CA GLN A 201 3.14 -21.42 -7.68
C GLN A 201 3.07 -19.93 -8.02
N VAL A 202 4.11 -19.16 -7.65
CA VAL A 202 4.16 -17.73 -7.95
C VAL A 202 4.18 -17.50 -9.47
N ILE A 203 4.98 -18.28 -10.20
CA ILE A 203 5.03 -18.18 -11.68
C ILE A 203 3.67 -18.51 -12.31
N ASP A 204 2.94 -19.52 -11.81
CA ASP A 204 1.60 -19.85 -12.32
C ASP A 204 0.61 -18.70 -12.09
N GLU A 205 0.64 -18.05 -10.93
CA GLU A 205 -0.19 -16.87 -10.64
C GLU A 205 0.18 -15.67 -11.54
N LEU A 206 1.47 -15.43 -11.75
CA LEU A 206 1.96 -14.37 -12.64
C LEU A 206 1.56 -14.63 -14.10
N ASP A 207 1.64 -15.87 -14.56
CA ASP A 207 1.25 -16.27 -15.89
C ASP A 207 -0.26 -16.09 -16.12
N GLN A 208 -1.08 -16.39 -15.12
CA GLN A 208 -2.52 -16.11 -15.16
C GLN A 208 -2.80 -14.61 -15.35
N LEU A 209 -2.18 -13.75 -14.53
CA LEU A 209 -2.31 -12.30 -14.65
C LEU A 209 -1.79 -11.78 -15.99
N TYR A 210 -0.67 -12.30 -16.46
CA TYR A 210 -0.08 -11.95 -17.76
C TYR A 210 -1.05 -12.23 -18.91
N ARG A 211 -1.69 -13.42 -18.94
CA ARG A 211 -2.71 -13.80 -19.93
C ARG A 211 -3.95 -12.91 -19.87
N LEU A 212 -4.30 -12.39 -18.69
CA LEU A 212 -5.38 -11.41 -18.51
C LEU A 212 -5.00 -10.00 -18.98
N GLY A 213 -3.77 -9.80 -19.47
CA GLY A 213 -3.28 -8.52 -19.96
C GLY A 213 -2.57 -7.65 -18.93
N CYS A 214 -2.37 -8.15 -17.70
CA CYS A 214 -1.63 -7.44 -16.67
C CYS A 214 -0.16 -7.29 -17.05
N ARG A 215 0.42 -6.11 -16.79
CA ARG A 215 1.83 -5.82 -17.04
C ARG A 215 2.53 -5.18 -15.84
N ASP A 216 1.77 -4.85 -14.81
CA ASP A 216 2.26 -4.36 -13.52
C ASP A 216 1.71 -5.22 -12.41
N VAL A 217 2.55 -5.67 -11.47
CA VAL A 217 2.16 -6.50 -10.33
C VAL A 217 2.82 -6.01 -9.05
N LEU A 218 2.02 -5.88 -7.99
CA LEU A 218 2.52 -5.78 -6.64
C LEU A 218 2.78 -7.19 -6.08
N LEU A 219 4.03 -7.49 -5.78
CA LEU A 219 4.37 -8.62 -4.92
C LEU A 219 4.07 -8.19 -3.48
N ALA A 220 2.93 -8.62 -2.97
CA ALA A 220 2.32 -8.12 -1.73
C ALA A 220 2.88 -8.79 -0.48
N ASP A 221 4.19 -8.78 -0.36
CA ASP A 221 4.91 -9.34 0.77
C ASP A 221 5.16 -8.27 1.85
N ASP A 222 5.14 -8.65 3.11
CA ASP A 222 5.40 -7.76 4.23
C ASP A 222 6.88 -7.31 4.29
N ASN A 223 7.77 -8.17 3.80
CA ASN A 223 9.20 -7.91 3.61
C ASN A 223 9.80 -8.96 2.69
N PHE A 224 9.91 -8.64 1.42
CA PHE A 224 10.29 -9.58 0.37
C PHE A 224 11.71 -10.14 0.53
N THR A 225 12.67 -9.32 0.97
CA THR A 225 14.10 -9.66 0.99
C THR A 225 14.61 -10.20 2.32
N VAL A 226 13.78 -10.30 3.35
CA VAL A 226 14.23 -10.70 4.69
C VAL A 226 14.82 -12.11 4.71
N MET A 227 14.30 -13.03 3.89
CA MET A 227 14.87 -14.36 3.65
C MET A 227 15.61 -14.38 2.31
N ARG A 228 16.82 -13.79 2.27
CA ARG A 228 17.59 -13.52 1.04
C ARG A 228 17.75 -14.72 0.11
N LYS A 229 18.01 -15.91 0.65
CA LYS A 229 18.14 -17.14 -0.16
C LYS A 229 16.85 -17.44 -0.94
N ARG A 230 15.70 -17.24 -0.31
CA ARG A 230 14.40 -17.48 -0.95
C ARG A 230 14.05 -16.37 -1.94
N ALA A 231 14.29 -15.13 -1.57
CA ALA A 231 14.10 -14.00 -2.48
C ALA A 231 14.93 -14.18 -3.76
N ARG A 232 16.19 -14.61 -3.63
CA ARG A 232 17.08 -14.90 -4.77
C ARG A 232 16.51 -16.00 -5.66
N ALA A 233 16.14 -17.15 -5.10
CA ALA A 233 15.57 -18.27 -5.88
C ALA A 233 14.26 -17.88 -6.61
N LEU A 234 13.40 -17.09 -5.96
CA LEU A 234 12.17 -16.60 -6.58
C LEU A 234 12.46 -15.59 -7.70
N LEU A 235 13.39 -14.66 -7.46
CA LEU A 235 13.77 -13.67 -8.48
C LEU A 235 14.44 -14.31 -9.70
N GLU A 236 15.25 -15.35 -9.53
CA GLU A 236 15.82 -16.15 -10.62
C GLU A 236 14.70 -16.81 -11.47
N ALA A 237 13.69 -17.39 -10.80
CA ALA A 237 12.54 -17.96 -11.48
C ALA A 237 11.72 -16.90 -12.24
N ILE A 238 11.48 -15.73 -11.61
CA ILE A 238 10.77 -14.61 -12.23
C ILE A 238 11.58 -14.06 -13.42
N GLU A 239 12.91 -13.88 -13.31
CA GLU A 239 13.78 -13.40 -14.38
C GLU A 239 13.69 -14.35 -15.60
N ALA A 240 13.82 -15.66 -15.35
CA ALA A 240 13.72 -16.68 -16.41
C ALA A 240 12.36 -16.64 -17.11
N TRP A 241 11.25 -16.63 -16.34
CA TRP A 241 9.89 -16.56 -16.89
C TRP A 241 9.63 -15.25 -17.63
N ASN A 242 9.98 -14.11 -17.03
CA ASN A 242 9.67 -12.77 -17.55
C ASN A 242 10.46 -12.44 -18.83
N THR A 243 11.64 -13.05 -19.01
CA THR A 243 12.46 -12.88 -20.21
C THR A 243 11.84 -13.55 -21.43
N LEU A 244 11.04 -14.59 -21.25
CA LEU A 244 10.35 -15.31 -22.31
C LEU A 244 9.07 -14.62 -22.79
N GLN A 245 8.63 -13.54 -22.14
CA GLN A 245 7.36 -12.90 -22.46
C GLN A 245 7.45 -12.07 -23.75
N THR A 246 6.65 -12.44 -24.75
CA THR A 246 6.68 -11.85 -26.10
C THR A 246 5.86 -10.56 -26.25
N HIS A 247 4.88 -10.32 -25.38
CA HIS A 247 4.00 -9.15 -25.41
C HIS A 247 4.41 -8.07 -24.37
N GLY A 248 5.70 -7.94 -24.13
CA GLY A 248 6.29 -7.03 -23.16
C GLY A 248 6.49 -7.67 -21.78
N ARG A 249 7.58 -7.29 -21.12
CA ARG A 249 7.91 -7.79 -19.79
C ARG A 249 6.95 -7.23 -18.74
N MET A 250 6.65 -8.04 -17.72
CA MET A 250 5.94 -7.60 -16.53
C MET A 250 6.87 -6.80 -15.62
N ARG A 251 6.33 -5.76 -14.99
CA ARG A 251 7.02 -4.95 -13.98
C ARG A 251 6.49 -5.27 -12.60
N PHE A 252 7.37 -5.15 -11.61
CA PHE A 252 7.02 -5.48 -10.23
C PHE A 252 7.30 -4.33 -9.28
N ALA A 253 6.48 -4.25 -8.25
CA ALA A 253 6.73 -3.50 -7.02
C ALA A 253 6.67 -4.44 -5.83
N THR A 254 7.39 -4.14 -4.74
CA THR A 254 7.28 -4.90 -3.48
C THR A 254 7.70 -4.07 -2.28
N GLN A 255 7.59 -4.62 -1.07
CA GLN A 255 8.12 -4.00 0.15
C GLN A 255 9.47 -4.61 0.51
N LEU A 256 10.42 -3.76 0.83
CA LEU A 256 11.77 -4.09 1.26
C LEU A 256 12.08 -3.43 2.60
N SER A 257 12.96 -4.03 3.39
CA SER A 257 13.64 -3.30 4.45
C SER A 257 14.94 -2.68 3.95
N ILE A 258 15.41 -1.63 4.62
CA ILE A 258 16.59 -0.86 4.19
C ILE A 258 17.87 -1.70 4.09
N ASP A 259 17.96 -2.79 4.85
CA ASP A 259 19.09 -3.73 4.80
C ASP A 259 19.24 -4.48 3.47
N ALA A 260 18.24 -4.45 2.60
CA ALA A 260 18.35 -4.93 1.21
C ALA A 260 19.47 -4.19 0.44
N ALA A 261 19.72 -2.92 0.76
CA ALA A 261 20.78 -2.12 0.16
C ALA A 261 22.21 -2.68 0.39
N ARG A 262 22.38 -3.58 1.37
CA ARG A 262 23.66 -4.26 1.67
C ARG A 262 23.97 -5.45 0.77
N ASP A 263 23.04 -5.81 -0.14
CA ASP A 263 23.18 -6.92 -1.08
C ASP A 263 22.98 -6.41 -2.53
N PRO A 264 24.02 -5.80 -3.13
CA PRO A 264 23.93 -5.22 -4.46
C PRO A 264 23.64 -6.29 -5.55
N GLU A 265 24.07 -7.54 -5.34
CA GLU A 265 23.78 -8.63 -6.26
C GLU A 265 22.29 -8.98 -6.26
N LEU A 266 21.68 -9.04 -5.08
CA LEU A 266 20.23 -9.27 -4.94
C LEU A 266 19.42 -8.13 -5.55
N LEU A 267 19.83 -6.88 -5.34
CA LEU A 267 19.18 -5.72 -5.98
C LEU A 267 19.32 -5.77 -7.50
N GLY A 268 20.51 -6.10 -8.02
CA GLY A 268 20.73 -6.28 -9.46
C GLY A 268 19.87 -7.39 -10.06
N LEU A 269 19.75 -8.52 -9.37
CA LEU A 269 18.86 -9.62 -9.77
C LEU A 269 17.39 -9.18 -9.76
N ALA A 270 16.95 -8.45 -8.73
CA ALA A 270 15.58 -7.93 -8.64
C ALA A 270 15.23 -7.04 -9.85
N VAL A 271 16.13 -6.14 -10.23
CA VAL A 271 15.95 -5.28 -11.42
C VAL A 271 15.90 -6.11 -12.72
N ARG A 272 16.77 -7.13 -12.88
CA ARG A 272 16.73 -8.02 -14.06
C ARG A 272 15.44 -8.84 -14.10
N ALA A 273 14.92 -9.27 -12.95
CA ALA A 273 13.63 -9.96 -12.84
C ALA A 273 12.45 -9.07 -13.25
N GLY A 274 12.61 -7.75 -13.20
CA GLY A 274 11.58 -6.76 -13.57
C GLY A 274 11.08 -5.90 -12.42
N LEU A 275 11.68 -6.00 -11.22
CA LEU A 275 11.37 -5.08 -10.13
C LEU A 275 11.84 -3.67 -10.52
N ASP A 276 10.95 -2.68 -10.42
CA ASP A 276 11.26 -1.28 -10.75
C ASP A 276 10.91 -0.30 -9.65
N ARG A 277 10.16 -0.74 -8.64
CA ARG A 277 9.71 0.08 -7.50
C ARG A 277 9.77 -0.74 -6.21
N CYS A 278 10.08 -0.07 -5.09
CA CYS A 278 10.02 -0.69 -3.79
C CYS A 278 9.55 0.27 -2.71
N PHE A 279 8.67 -0.20 -1.84
CA PHE A 279 8.32 0.52 -0.62
C PHE A 279 9.33 0.19 0.48
N ILE A 280 9.78 1.23 1.21
CA ILE A 280 10.76 1.10 2.30
C ILE A 280 10.28 1.91 3.49
N GLY A 281 10.07 1.24 4.62
CA GLY A 281 9.81 1.92 5.89
C GLY A 281 11.09 2.53 6.45
N ILE A 282 11.29 3.82 6.21
CA ILE A 282 12.39 4.62 6.80
C ILE A 282 12.01 5.11 8.19
N GLU A 283 10.76 5.50 8.36
CA GLU A 283 10.06 6.01 9.52
C GLU A 283 10.57 7.39 9.94
N THR A 284 11.79 7.50 10.42
CA THR A 284 12.30 8.76 10.98
C THR A 284 13.85 8.81 10.96
N PRO A 285 14.48 10.00 10.83
CA PRO A 285 15.90 10.17 11.08
C PRO A 285 16.25 10.26 12.58
N ASN A 286 15.29 10.07 13.49
CA ASN A 286 15.50 10.11 14.93
C ASN A 286 15.85 8.72 15.45
N GLU A 287 17.14 8.49 15.76
CA GLU A 287 17.62 7.17 16.24
C GLU A 287 16.96 6.72 17.53
N GLU A 288 16.61 7.64 18.46
CA GLU A 288 15.95 7.27 19.73
C GLU A 288 14.53 6.76 19.46
N ALA A 289 13.82 7.37 18.52
CA ALA A 289 12.51 6.88 18.08
C ALA A 289 12.60 5.52 17.39
N LEU A 290 13.65 5.27 16.58
CA LEU A 290 13.89 3.95 15.98
C LEU A 290 14.23 2.87 17.02
N LYS A 291 14.96 3.21 18.07
CA LYS A 291 15.26 2.31 19.19
C LYS A 291 14.00 1.98 19.99
N GLU A 292 13.23 2.99 20.34
CA GLU A 292 11.95 2.85 21.05
C GLU A 292 10.98 1.95 20.31
N SER A 293 10.77 2.19 19.01
CA SER A 293 9.86 1.44 18.17
C SER A 293 10.38 0.09 17.69
N LEU A 294 11.53 -0.36 18.20
CA LEU A 294 12.19 -1.62 17.83
C LEU A 294 12.49 -1.75 16.32
N LYS A 295 12.62 -0.64 15.60
CA LYS A 295 12.99 -0.61 14.18
C LYS A 295 14.51 -0.83 13.99
N ARG A 296 15.01 -1.95 14.50
CA ARG A 296 16.44 -2.25 14.63
C ARG A 296 17.20 -2.28 13.29
N GLN A 297 16.53 -2.65 12.19
CA GLN A 297 17.12 -2.70 10.85
C GLN A 297 17.53 -1.32 10.32
N ASN A 298 16.95 -0.24 10.85
CA ASN A 298 17.24 1.14 10.49
C ASN A 298 18.31 1.80 11.38
N LEU A 299 18.76 1.11 12.43
CA LEU A 299 19.77 1.64 13.36
C LEU A 299 21.19 1.49 12.83
N ARG A 300 22.07 2.43 13.17
CA ARG A 300 23.52 2.40 12.86
C ARG A 300 23.81 2.32 11.36
N VAL A 301 22.97 2.94 10.55
CA VAL A 301 23.14 3.05 9.10
C VAL A 301 22.87 4.48 8.64
N ASP A 302 23.57 4.92 7.62
CA ASP A 302 23.22 6.14 6.90
C ASP A 302 22.04 5.85 5.97
N LEU A 303 20.82 6.15 6.45
CA LEU A 303 19.59 5.85 5.72
C LEU A 303 19.54 6.52 4.34
N ALA A 304 20.10 7.74 4.20
CA ALA A 304 20.13 8.44 2.91
C ALA A 304 21.09 7.73 1.94
N GLN A 305 22.25 7.30 2.41
CA GLN A 305 23.20 6.53 1.60
C GLN A 305 22.60 5.19 1.15
N GLU A 306 21.91 4.46 2.06
CA GLU A 306 21.30 3.17 1.71
C GLU A 306 20.17 3.35 0.68
N VAL A 307 19.33 4.39 0.80
CA VAL A 307 18.33 4.73 -0.23
C VAL A 307 19.02 5.05 -1.56
N GLY A 308 20.14 5.79 -1.53
CA GLY A 308 20.95 6.07 -2.72
C GLY A 308 21.44 4.81 -3.43
N LYS A 309 21.87 3.77 -2.68
CA LYS A 309 22.28 2.47 -3.26
C LYS A 309 21.13 1.76 -3.96
N ILE A 310 19.92 1.82 -3.40
CA ILE A 310 18.73 1.24 -4.00
C ILE A 310 18.39 1.94 -5.32
N VAL A 311 18.49 3.27 -5.35
CA VAL A 311 18.30 4.06 -6.59
C VAL A 311 19.40 3.74 -7.61
N ALA A 312 20.65 3.64 -7.18
CA ALA A 312 21.79 3.28 -8.03
C ALA A 312 21.69 1.87 -8.61
N ALA A 313 20.92 0.97 -7.99
CA ALA A 313 20.57 -0.32 -8.57
C ALA A 313 19.48 -0.23 -9.66
N GLY A 314 18.74 0.88 -9.77
CA GLY A 314 17.69 1.12 -10.76
C GLY A 314 16.25 1.00 -10.23
N LEU A 315 16.05 1.01 -8.91
CA LEU A 315 14.74 0.95 -8.27
C LEU A 315 14.24 2.34 -7.87
N LEU A 316 12.95 2.60 -8.08
CA LEU A 316 12.27 3.77 -7.53
C LEU A 316 11.85 3.49 -6.08
N PRO A 317 12.45 4.16 -5.08
CA PRO A 317 12.01 4.01 -3.69
C PRO A 317 10.74 4.82 -3.41
N LEU A 318 9.81 4.19 -2.68
CA LEU A 318 8.67 4.79 -2.03
C LEU A 318 8.97 4.76 -0.52
N CYS A 319 9.25 5.91 0.09
CA CYS A 319 9.72 5.98 1.48
C CYS A 319 8.57 6.29 2.44
N GLY A 320 8.29 5.36 3.36
CA GLY A 320 7.38 5.57 4.50
C GLY A 320 8.08 6.37 5.60
N MET A 321 7.46 7.45 6.03
CA MET A 321 7.96 8.37 7.06
C MET A 321 6.88 8.64 8.11
N ILE A 322 7.28 8.73 9.36
CA ILE A 322 6.39 8.89 10.51
C ILE A 322 6.90 10.00 11.43
N VAL A 323 5.99 10.81 11.97
CA VAL A 323 6.25 11.77 13.07
C VAL A 323 5.33 11.48 14.25
N GLY A 324 5.73 11.91 15.44
CA GLY A 324 4.92 11.77 16.65
C GLY A 324 5.33 10.60 17.54
N PHE A 325 6.55 10.08 17.39
CA PHE A 325 7.15 9.18 18.37
C PHE A 325 7.37 9.88 19.73
N ASP A 326 7.51 9.11 20.80
CA ASP A 326 7.69 9.64 22.15
C ASP A 326 8.96 10.50 22.31
N HIS A 327 9.98 10.26 21.46
CA HIS A 327 11.21 11.05 21.43
C HIS A 327 11.21 12.18 20.37
N ASP A 328 10.06 12.49 19.78
CA ASP A 328 9.93 13.58 18.83
C ASP A 328 9.55 14.89 19.52
N GLY A 329 10.49 15.83 19.59
CA GLY A 329 10.23 17.22 19.96
C GLY A 329 9.72 18.05 18.78
N PRO A 330 9.38 19.34 19.00
CA PRO A 330 8.89 20.24 17.95
C PRO A 330 9.84 20.45 16.77
N ASP A 331 11.13 20.15 16.93
CA ASP A 331 12.17 20.23 15.89
C ASP A 331 12.12 19.08 14.88
N ILE A 332 11.36 18.01 15.17
CA ILE A 332 11.29 16.81 14.30
C ILE A 332 10.82 17.17 12.89
N PHE A 333 9.91 18.11 12.74
CA PHE A 333 9.39 18.50 11.41
C PHE A 333 10.48 19.09 10.53
N ASP A 334 11.35 19.93 11.06
CA ASP A 334 12.48 20.52 10.34
C ASP A 334 13.58 19.47 10.07
N ARG A 335 13.79 18.52 10.99
CA ARG A 335 14.70 17.38 10.78
C ARG A 335 14.20 16.46 9.68
N GLN A 336 12.92 16.11 9.69
CA GLN A 336 12.26 15.32 8.65
C GLN A 336 12.33 16.01 7.28
N ALA A 337 12.00 17.32 7.21
CA ALA A 337 12.05 18.08 5.96
C ALA A 337 13.47 18.07 5.34
N ARG A 338 14.51 18.36 6.15
CA ARG A 338 15.91 18.32 5.69
C ARG A 338 16.34 16.92 5.25
N PHE A 339 15.96 15.89 6.00
CA PHE A 339 16.29 14.52 5.67
C PHE A 339 15.62 14.09 4.35
N ILE A 340 14.31 14.34 4.19
CA ILE A 340 13.57 14.03 2.96
C ILE A 340 14.14 14.78 1.75
N ALA A 341 14.55 16.03 1.90
CA ALA A 341 15.18 16.80 0.84
C ALA A 341 16.52 16.21 0.37
N SER A 342 17.21 15.44 1.21
CA SER A 342 18.47 14.76 0.86
C SER A 342 18.28 13.41 0.15
N LEU A 343 17.03 12.88 0.14
CA LEU A 343 16.75 11.57 -0.45
C LEU A 343 16.48 11.67 -1.96
N PRO A 344 17.09 10.84 -2.80
CA PRO A 344 16.72 10.68 -4.20
C PRO A 344 15.42 9.86 -4.33
N ALA A 345 14.37 10.25 -3.58
CA ALA A 345 13.11 9.53 -3.45
C ALA A 345 11.93 10.46 -3.78
N PRO A 346 11.38 10.40 -5.00
CA PRO A 346 10.23 11.24 -5.40
C PRO A 346 8.97 10.97 -4.61
N VAL A 347 8.78 9.70 -4.18
CA VAL A 347 7.56 9.27 -3.50
C VAL A 347 7.83 9.13 -2.00
N ILE A 348 7.20 10.01 -1.23
CA ILE A 348 7.22 9.97 0.23
C ILE A 348 5.80 9.69 0.71
N GLN A 349 5.63 8.75 1.63
CA GLN A 349 4.38 8.55 2.35
C GLN A 349 4.58 9.02 3.78
N MET A 350 3.95 10.13 4.13
CA MET A 350 4.08 10.74 5.46
C MET A 350 2.84 10.49 6.30
N GLY A 351 3.03 10.07 7.56
CA GLY A 351 1.95 9.88 8.51
C GLY A 351 2.34 10.30 9.94
N MET A 352 1.34 10.52 10.78
CA MET A 352 1.53 10.57 12.22
C MET A 352 1.53 9.15 12.79
N LEU A 353 2.31 8.91 13.84
CA LEU A 353 2.33 7.62 14.51
C LEU A 353 0.94 7.29 15.04
N VAL A 354 0.47 6.11 14.74
CA VAL A 354 -0.78 5.55 15.26
C VAL A 354 -0.45 4.25 15.97
N ALA A 355 -1.13 3.98 17.07
CA ALA A 355 -1.11 2.69 17.75
C ALA A 355 -2.25 1.83 17.22
N PRO A 356 -2.02 0.89 16.28
CA PRO A 356 -3.06 0.01 15.78
C PRO A 356 -3.53 -0.94 16.89
N TYR A 357 -4.81 -1.24 16.90
CA TYR A 357 -5.40 -2.15 17.89
C TYR A 357 -4.65 -3.50 17.94
N GLY A 358 -4.39 -3.99 19.14
CA GLY A 358 -3.73 -5.27 19.36
C GLY A 358 -2.20 -5.27 19.21
N THR A 359 -1.58 -4.13 18.90
CA THR A 359 -0.11 -4.01 18.85
C THR A 359 0.49 -3.76 20.24
N PRO A 360 1.79 -4.07 20.44
CA PRO A 360 2.49 -3.72 21.68
C PRO A 360 2.45 -2.21 21.95
N LEU A 361 2.55 -1.37 20.93
CA LEU A 361 2.42 0.07 21.04
C LEU A 361 1.04 0.46 21.59
N TRP A 362 -0.05 -0.14 21.08
CA TRP A 362 -1.41 0.12 21.55
C TRP A 362 -1.56 -0.17 23.04
N SER A 363 -1.06 -1.34 23.49
CA SER A 363 -1.13 -1.73 24.91
C SER A 363 -0.33 -0.78 25.77
N ARG A 364 0.89 -0.41 25.39
CA ARG A 364 1.75 0.53 26.12
C ARG A 364 1.11 1.90 26.24
N ILE A 365 0.59 2.46 25.15
CA ILE A 365 -0.02 3.80 25.16
C ILE A 365 -1.33 3.82 25.96
N LYS A 366 -2.08 2.71 25.95
CA LYS A 366 -3.29 2.54 26.79
C LYS A 366 -2.94 2.50 28.27
N GLU A 367 -1.95 1.70 28.67
CA GLU A 367 -1.46 1.61 30.06
C GLU A 367 -0.93 2.95 30.57
N GLU A 368 -0.27 3.74 29.70
CA GLU A 368 0.18 5.10 30.02
C GLU A 368 -0.97 6.13 30.07
N GLY A 369 -2.21 5.76 29.77
CA GLY A 369 -3.37 6.65 29.74
C GLY A 369 -3.32 7.72 28.65
N ARG A 370 -2.59 7.48 27.57
CA ARG A 370 -2.37 8.41 26.44
C ARG A 370 -3.08 8.02 25.16
N LEU A 371 -3.81 6.90 25.16
CA LEU A 371 -4.55 6.42 24.00
C LEU A 371 -5.89 7.14 23.86
N ASP A 372 -6.19 7.63 22.66
CA ASP A 372 -7.53 8.02 22.25
C ASP A 372 -8.18 6.80 21.56
N GLU A 373 -9.06 6.11 22.28
CA GLU A 373 -9.74 4.90 21.79
C GLU A 373 -10.83 5.21 20.75
N GLU A 374 -11.27 6.46 20.60
CA GLU A 374 -12.26 6.87 19.61
C GLU A 374 -11.64 7.00 18.22
N PHE A 375 -10.39 7.44 18.13
CA PHE A 375 -9.65 7.54 16.88
C PHE A 375 -8.99 6.20 16.54
N CYS A 376 -9.46 5.54 15.50
CA CYS A 376 -8.98 4.19 15.12
C CYS A 376 -7.77 4.18 14.17
N GLY A 377 -7.19 5.35 13.87
CA GLY A 377 -6.03 5.45 13.00
C GLY A 377 -6.30 5.25 11.51
N GLU A 378 -7.56 5.38 11.09
CA GLU A 378 -7.98 5.18 9.69
C GLU A 378 -7.25 6.14 8.73
N HIS A 379 -6.93 7.35 9.21
CA HIS A 379 -6.31 8.43 8.42
C HIS A 379 -5.19 9.11 9.20
N ASN A 380 -4.04 8.45 9.27
CA ASN A 380 -2.87 8.94 10.02
C ASN A 380 -2.24 10.24 9.48
N ILE A 381 -2.70 10.74 8.34
CA ILE A 381 -2.27 12.05 7.82
C ILE A 381 -2.92 13.23 8.57
N ILE A 382 -4.11 13.03 9.13
CA ILE A 382 -4.88 14.09 9.82
C ILE A 382 -4.86 13.96 11.33
N GLY A 383 -4.46 12.81 11.89
CA GLY A 383 -4.48 12.58 13.32
C GLY A 383 -3.68 11.37 13.78
N SER A 384 -3.59 11.27 15.09
CA SER A 384 -3.00 10.16 15.81
C SER A 384 -3.95 9.82 16.97
N ASN A 385 -3.99 8.55 17.36
CA ASN A 385 -4.64 8.12 18.60
C ASN A 385 -3.70 8.15 19.81
N ILE A 386 -2.52 8.79 19.65
CA ILE A 386 -1.52 8.90 20.69
C ILE A 386 -1.40 10.34 21.12
N ARG A 387 -1.53 10.62 22.41
CA ARG A 387 -1.13 11.91 22.99
C ARG A 387 0.39 11.97 23.10
N PRO A 388 1.08 12.89 22.36
CA PRO A 388 2.55 12.97 22.35
C PRO A 388 3.14 13.31 23.72
N LYS A 389 4.40 12.89 24.00
CA LYS A 389 5.08 13.23 25.24
C LYS A 389 5.74 14.61 25.24
N LEU A 390 6.38 14.99 24.13
CA LEU A 390 7.25 16.17 24.06
C LEU A 390 6.62 17.35 23.30
N MET A 391 5.39 17.23 22.86
CA MET A 391 4.64 18.32 22.23
C MET A 391 3.12 18.15 22.48
N SER A 392 2.33 19.19 22.25
CA SER A 392 0.88 19.06 22.28
C SER A 392 0.35 18.42 20.97
N GLU A 393 -0.85 17.84 21.02
CA GLU A 393 -1.54 17.33 19.81
C GLU A 393 -1.74 18.44 18.76
N ALA A 394 -2.04 19.65 19.20
CA ALA A 394 -2.17 20.81 18.32
C ALA A 394 -0.83 21.14 17.63
N ALA A 395 0.30 21.04 18.34
CA ALA A 395 1.64 21.23 17.78
C ALA A 395 1.99 20.12 16.79
N LEU A 396 1.63 18.86 17.07
CA LEU A 396 1.82 17.73 16.17
C LEU A 396 1.06 17.94 14.85
N LYS A 397 -0.24 18.28 14.92
CA LYS A 397 -1.09 18.54 13.76
C LYS A 397 -0.60 19.75 12.95
N ALA A 398 -0.25 20.86 13.61
CA ALA A 398 0.27 22.04 12.94
C ALA A 398 1.64 21.79 12.27
N GLY A 399 2.52 21.04 12.95
CA GLY A 399 3.81 20.63 12.42
C GLY A 399 3.67 19.71 11.21
N MET A 400 2.78 18.73 11.28
CA MET A 400 2.45 17.83 10.16
C MET A 400 1.93 18.61 8.96
N ARG A 401 0.97 19.52 9.15
CA ARG A 401 0.46 20.39 8.07
C ARG A 401 1.59 21.19 7.40
N ARG A 402 2.49 21.78 8.20
CA ARG A 402 3.66 22.49 7.66
C ARG A 402 4.58 21.55 6.86
N LEU A 403 4.89 20.39 7.40
CA LEU A 403 5.78 19.41 6.81
C LEU A 403 5.25 18.91 5.46
N VAL A 404 3.97 18.53 5.36
CA VAL A 404 3.40 18.03 4.09
C VAL A 404 3.37 19.11 3.02
N ASN A 405 3.13 20.39 3.39
CA ASN A 405 3.20 21.49 2.44
C ASN A 405 4.63 21.73 1.94
N ASP A 406 5.65 21.53 2.79
CA ASP A 406 7.05 21.64 2.38
C ASP A 406 7.47 20.45 1.49
N ILE A 407 7.10 19.22 1.84
CA ILE A 407 7.47 18.00 1.09
C ILE A 407 6.80 17.97 -0.29
N TYR A 408 5.51 18.32 -0.36
CA TYR A 408 4.72 18.25 -1.60
C TYR A 408 4.61 19.57 -2.32
N ASP A 409 5.41 20.60 -1.93
CA ASP A 409 5.63 21.76 -2.78
C ASP A 409 6.07 21.29 -4.18
N PRO A 410 5.50 21.83 -5.28
CA PRO A 410 5.78 21.33 -6.64
C PRO A 410 7.28 21.30 -6.96
N TRP A 411 8.03 22.33 -6.55
CA TRP A 411 9.46 22.42 -6.82
C TRP A 411 10.30 21.47 -5.95
N ASN A 412 9.95 21.30 -4.68
CA ASN A 412 10.63 20.38 -3.80
C ASN A 412 10.41 18.92 -4.26
N TRP A 413 9.21 18.61 -4.74
CA TRP A 413 8.94 17.32 -5.38
C TRP A 413 9.76 17.12 -6.66
N LEU A 414 9.79 18.10 -7.57
CA LEU A 414 10.58 18.03 -8.80
C LEU A 414 12.06 17.82 -8.53
N VAL A 415 12.63 18.52 -7.54
CA VAL A 415 14.04 18.34 -7.15
C VAL A 415 14.33 16.88 -6.80
N ARG A 416 13.45 16.22 -6.03
CA ARG A 416 13.63 14.80 -5.70
C ARG A 416 13.48 13.89 -6.93
N VAL A 417 12.59 14.23 -7.87
CA VAL A 417 12.50 13.51 -9.15
C VAL A 417 13.80 13.64 -9.96
N GLU A 418 14.39 14.83 -10.00
CA GLU A 418 15.66 15.08 -10.69
C GLU A 418 16.81 14.34 -10.00
N GLN A 419 16.90 14.42 -8.66
CA GLN A 419 17.88 13.64 -7.88
C GLN A 419 17.76 12.14 -8.14
N PHE A 420 16.53 11.61 -8.20
CA PHE A 420 16.28 10.22 -8.56
C PHE A 420 16.79 9.91 -9.98
N ALA A 421 16.47 10.75 -10.94
CA ALA A 421 16.86 10.54 -12.34
C ALA A 421 18.39 10.61 -12.54
N ASP A 422 19.06 11.51 -11.83
CA ASP A 422 20.52 11.68 -11.88
C ASP A 422 21.26 10.51 -11.18
N ALA A 423 20.71 9.99 -10.07
CA ALA A 423 21.28 8.86 -9.34
C ALA A 423 20.96 7.50 -9.98
N SER A 424 19.93 7.42 -10.83
CA SER A 424 19.52 6.17 -11.48
C SER A 424 20.45 5.80 -12.63
N PRO A 425 20.88 4.53 -12.77
CA PRO A 425 21.68 4.09 -13.89
C PRO A 425 20.90 4.19 -15.21
N LEU A 426 21.60 4.37 -16.33
CA LEU A 426 20.98 4.27 -17.65
C LEU A 426 20.56 2.83 -17.91
N ASN A 427 19.29 2.61 -18.23
CA ASN A 427 18.76 1.29 -18.54
C ASN A 427 18.34 1.20 -20.02
N ILE A 428 19.31 0.84 -20.86
CA ILE A 428 19.09 0.70 -22.32
C ILE A 428 18.05 -0.37 -22.70
N ASN A 429 17.74 -1.30 -21.80
CA ASN A 429 16.73 -2.33 -21.99
C ASN A 429 15.31 -1.86 -21.68
N ARG A 430 15.16 -0.72 -20.99
CA ARG A 430 13.88 -0.04 -20.75
C ARG A 430 13.63 1.04 -21.80
N ARG A 431 13.51 0.67 -23.07
CA ARG A 431 13.08 1.61 -24.12
C ARG A 431 11.59 1.90 -23.95
N GLY A 432 11.27 2.93 -23.17
CA GLY A 432 9.93 3.49 -23.09
C GLY A 432 9.66 4.45 -24.26
N LEU A 433 8.40 4.76 -24.49
CA LEU A 433 8.04 5.94 -25.29
C LEU A 433 8.60 7.17 -24.53
N ALA A 434 9.19 8.12 -25.25
CA ALA A 434 9.70 9.37 -24.66
C ALA A 434 8.56 10.36 -24.27
N ALA A 435 7.44 9.82 -23.82
CA ALA A 435 6.24 10.55 -23.46
C ALA A 435 5.41 9.79 -22.42
N PHE A 436 4.65 10.53 -21.63
CA PHE A 436 3.67 9.98 -20.69
C PHE A 436 2.53 9.26 -21.41
N SER A 437 1.95 8.26 -20.75
CA SER A 437 0.70 7.63 -21.18
C SER A 437 -0.48 8.60 -21.09
N LEU A 438 -1.64 8.20 -21.62
CA LEU A 438 -2.85 9.02 -21.57
C LEU A 438 -3.28 9.34 -20.13
N ILE A 439 -3.04 8.43 -19.18
CA ILE A 439 -3.38 8.64 -17.76
C ILE A 439 -2.50 9.75 -17.16
N GLU A 440 -1.18 9.62 -17.28
CA GLU A 440 -0.25 10.63 -16.76
C GLU A 440 -0.46 11.98 -17.46
N ALA A 441 -0.70 12.00 -18.77
CA ALA A 441 -0.95 13.23 -19.51
C ALA A 441 -2.24 13.95 -19.03
N ARG A 442 -3.31 13.22 -18.77
CA ARG A 442 -4.55 13.80 -18.21
C ARG A 442 -4.37 14.30 -16.77
N LEU A 443 -3.64 13.57 -15.94
CA LEU A 443 -3.30 14.00 -14.59
C LEU A 443 -2.42 15.25 -14.61
N ALA A 444 -1.41 15.30 -15.49
CA ALA A 444 -0.58 16.49 -15.71
C ALA A 444 -1.42 17.71 -16.11
N ALA A 445 -2.34 17.54 -17.08
CA ALA A 445 -3.25 18.60 -17.48
C ALA A 445 -4.19 19.06 -16.34
N SER A 446 -4.62 18.14 -15.48
CA SER A 446 -5.40 18.48 -14.28
C SER A 446 -4.56 19.26 -13.26
N LEU A 447 -3.32 18.84 -13.05
CA LEU A 447 -2.38 19.48 -12.14
C LEU A 447 -2.00 20.90 -12.64
N ALA A 448 -1.75 21.07 -13.94
CA ALA A 448 -1.41 22.35 -14.54
C ALA A 448 -2.48 23.45 -14.30
N ARG A 449 -3.76 23.04 -14.21
CA ARG A 449 -4.85 23.99 -13.91
C ARG A 449 -4.82 24.57 -12.50
N ARG A 450 -3.98 24.04 -11.61
CA ARG A 450 -3.84 24.51 -10.23
C ARG A 450 -3.02 25.80 -10.12
N GLY A 451 -2.05 26.02 -11.03
CA GLY A 451 -1.28 27.24 -11.00
C GLY A 451 -0.05 27.28 -11.91
N ALA A 452 0.63 28.43 -11.89
CA ALA A 452 1.83 28.65 -12.71
C ALA A 452 3.02 27.79 -12.24
N ALA A 453 3.14 27.51 -10.93
CA ALA A 453 4.19 26.66 -10.39
C ALA A 453 4.07 25.23 -10.90
N GLU A 454 2.88 24.66 -10.85
CA GLU A 454 2.59 23.31 -11.37
C GLU A 454 2.84 23.22 -12.87
N THR A 455 2.42 24.24 -13.65
CA THR A 455 2.66 24.29 -15.09
C THR A 455 4.15 24.30 -15.41
N ALA A 456 4.95 25.13 -14.70
CA ALA A 456 6.40 25.20 -14.90
C ALA A 456 7.12 23.88 -14.51
N VAL A 457 6.71 23.27 -13.39
CA VAL A 457 7.23 21.99 -12.93
C VAL A 457 6.95 20.86 -13.94
N LEU A 458 5.73 20.83 -14.50
CA LEU A 458 5.35 19.83 -15.51
C LEU A 458 6.16 19.98 -16.80
N ALA A 459 6.37 21.22 -17.28
CA ALA A 459 7.21 21.46 -18.46
C ALA A 459 8.65 20.96 -18.26
N ARG A 460 9.20 21.12 -17.04
CA ARG A 460 10.52 20.62 -16.70
C ARG A 460 10.55 19.10 -16.57
N LEU A 461 9.48 18.51 -16.02
CA LEU A 461 9.31 17.05 -15.91
C LEU A 461 9.26 16.41 -17.31
N GLU A 462 8.52 17.00 -18.27
CA GLU A 462 8.49 16.53 -19.66
C GLU A 462 9.87 16.62 -20.32
N ALA A 463 10.62 17.69 -20.07
CA ALA A 463 11.99 17.81 -20.55
C ALA A 463 12.91 16.72 -19.95
N LEU A 464 12.70 16.36 -18.69
CA LEU A 464 13.41 15.27 -18.04
C LEU A 464 13.07 13.91 -18.69
N VAL A 465 11.81 13.62 -18.93
CA VAL A 465 11.34 12.38 -19.60
C VAL A 465 11.95 12.26 -21.01
N ARG A 466 12.05 13.37 -21.77
CA ARG A 466 12.73 13.36 -23.06
C ARG A 466 14.22 13.03 -22.97
N ARG A 467 14.91 13.46 -21.92
CA ARG A 467 16.34 13.15 -21.66
C ARG A 467 16.54 11.74 -21.09
N ARG A 468 15.58 11.24 -20.31
CA ARG A 468 15.62 9.94 -19.62
C ARG A 468 14.36 9.11 -19.94
N PRO A 469 14.18 8.73 -21.23
CA PRO A 469 13.02 7.92 -21.65
C PRO A 469 13.00 6.53 -21.00
N ASP A 470 14.14 6.04 -20.55
CA ASP A 470 14.28 4.80 -19.78
C ASP A 470 13.58 4.84 -18.39
N LEU A 471 13.34 6.04 -17.84
CA LEU A 471 12.68 6.26 -16.55
C LEU A 471 11.22 6.70 -16.66
N VAL A 472 10.65 6.81 -17.86
CA VAL A 472 9.28 7.34 -18.06
C VAL A 472 8.24 6.65 -17.19
N SER A 473 8.32 5.32 -17.04
CA SER A 473 7.39 4.57 -16.20
C SER A 473 7.49 4.93 -14.72
N GLN A 474 8.71 5.05 -14.20
CA GLN A 474 8.97 5.38 -12.80
C GLN A 474 8.61 6.84 -12.49
N ILE A 475 8.96 7.76 -13.39
CA ILE A 475 8.60 9.19 -13.29
C ILE A 475 7.07 9.34 -13.40
N GLY A 476 6.43 8.66 -14.35
CA GLY A 476 4.97 8.65 -14.50
C GLY A 476 4.25 8.13 -13.27
N TYR A 477 4.73 7.03 -12.68
CA TYR A 477 4.19 6.52 -11.42
C TYR A 477 4.34 7.54 -10.29
N SER A 478 5.49 8.21 -10.16
CA SER A 478 5.69 9.24 -9.16
C SER A 478 4.74 10.44 -9.34
N LEU A 479 4.42 10.80 -10.59
CA LEU A 479 3.44 11.83 -10.92
C LEU A 479 2.02 11.41 -10.49
N ILE A 480 1.62 10.17 -10.75
CA ILE A 480 0.32 9.64 -10.32
C ILE A 480 0.18 9.74 -8.80
N VAL A 481 1.19 9.25 -8.05
CA VAL A 481 1.17 9.30 -6.58
C VAL A 481 1.20 10.75 -6.07
N TYR A 482 1.97 11.62 -6.71
CA TYR A 482 1.99 13.05 -6.37
C TYR A 482 0.61 13.70 -6.56
N CYS A 483 -0.05 13.46 -7.68
CA CYS A 483 -1.41 13.97 -7.94
C CYS A 483 -2.42 13.44 -6.93
N GLN A 484 -2.34 12.14 -6.59
CA GLN A 484 -3.21 11.54 -5.57
C GLN A 484 -2.95 12.14 -4.18
N THR A 485 -1.69 12.34 -3.82
CA THR A 485 -1.34 12.99 -2.55
C THR A 485 -1.87 14.41 -2.46
N ARG A 486 -1.72 15.20 -3.53
CA ARG A 486 -2.26 16.56 -3.58
C ARG A 486 -3.79 16.56 -3.46
N HIS A 487 -4.46 15.62 -4.14
CA HIS A 487 -5.92 15.43 -4.02
C HIS A 487 -6.33 15.08 -2.59
N MET A 488 -5.61 14.17 -1.93
CA MET A 488 -5.82 13.81 -0.53
C MET A 488 -5.61 15.00 0.41
N LEU A 489 -4.54 15.77 0.24
CA LEU A 489 -4.26 16.95 1.07
C LEU A 489 -5.34 18.04 0.93
N ASP A 490 -5.85 18.24 -0.29
CA ASP A 490 -6.99 19.14 -0.53
C ASP A 490 -8.27 18.64 0.15
N HIS A 491 -8.56 17.35 0.02
CA HIS A 491 -9.73 16.71 0.64
C HIS A 491 -9.77 16.93 2.15
N PHE A 492 -8.63 16.82 2.82
CA PHE A 492 -8.51 17.03 4.26
C PHE A 492 -8.27 18.50 4.66
N GLY A 493 -8.23 19.44 3.72
CA GLY A 493 -7.95 20.85 3.99
C GLY A 493 -6.53 21.08 4.57
N LEU A 494 -5.59 20.20 4.28
CA LEU A 494 -4.20 20.30 4.75
C LEU A 494 -3.32 21.12 3.81
N TRP A 495 -3.67 21.21 2.53
CA TRP A 495 -2.92 22.01 1.55
C TRP A 495 -3.14 23.51 1.77
N ASP A 496 -2.07 24.31 1.61
CA ASP A 496 -2.10 25.77 1.75
C ASP A 496 -1.54 26.43 0.48
N ASP A 497 -2.43 26.81 -0.43
CA ASP A 497 -2.08 27.49 -1.71
C ASP A 497 -1.45 28.88 -1.52
N ARG A 498 -1.58 29.49 -0.33
CA ARG A 498 -1.07 30.85 -0.06
C ARG A 498 0.39 30.84 0.41
N ARG A 499 0.98 29.68 0.63
CA ARG A 499 2.33 29.55 1.15
C ARG A 499 3.34 29.61 0.00
N PRO A 500 4.19 30.68 -0.08
CA PRO A 500 5.25 30.70 -1.07
C PRO A 500 6.24 29.55 -0.77
N SER A 501 6.66 28.85 -1.82
CA SER A 501 7.66 27.81 -1.67
C SER A 501 8.98 28.36 -1.08
N PRO A 502 9.83 27.54 -0.47
CA PRO A 502 11.16 27.99 -0.01
C PRO A 502 11.98 28.67 -1.11
N ARG A 503 11.87 28.20 -2.36
CA ARG A 503 12.50 28.86 -3.52
C ARG A 503 11.83 30.18 -3.91
N GLN A 504 10.52 30.25 -3.85
CA GLN A 504 9.81 31.53 -4.06
C GLN A 504 10.18 32.53 -2.98
N ARG A 505 10.34 32.07 -1.72
CA ARG A 505 10.84 32.93 -0.62
C ARG A 505 12.26 33.40 -0.87
N ALA A 506 13.16 32.54 -1.34
CA ALA A 506 14.53 32.91 -1.69
C ALA A 506 14.60 33.91 -2.86
N VAL A 507 13.73 33.77 -3.86
CA VAL A 507 13.62 34.73 -4.99
C VAL A 507 12.97 36.05 -4.58
N MET A 508 12.05 36.03 -3.60
CA MET A 508 11.43 37.25 -3.06
C MET A 508 12.33 38.01 -2.07
N GLN A 509 13.40 37.36 -1.58
CA GLN A 509 14.40 37.97 -0.67
C GLN A 509 15.69 38.36 -1.38
N ALA A 510 15.88 38.01 -2.65
CA ALA A 510 16.97 38.40 -3.51
C ALA A 510 16.54 39.55 -4.45
#